data_02f7e69edfce2e28af9dcc80837945d7
#
_entry.id   02f7e69edfce2e28af9dcc80837945d7
#
_cell.length_a   1.000
_cell.length_b   1.000
_cell.length_c   1.000
_cell.angle_alpha   90.00
_cell.angle_beta   90.00
_cell.angle_gamma   90.00
#
_symmetry.space_group_name_H-M   'P 1'
#
loop_
_entity.id
_entity.type
_entity.pdbx_description
1 polymer ?
#
loop_
_entity_poly.entity_id
_entity_poly.type
_entity_poly.pdbx_seq_one_letter_code
_entity_poly.pdbx_strand_id
1 'polypeptide(L)'
;MIPIKKVQDIIARHDNLEKELSSGSIDTKLFAQKSKEYSNLGNIITFARDYVNFENEKKDLEQIIKDKNNDIEMLEMADKDLEDLKEKEKNYENKLKLFLLPKDEDDDKNAIVEIRAGTGGLEASLFCSDLFKM
;
A
#
# COMPACT_ATOMS: atom_id res chain seq x y z
N MET A 1 5.74 5.15 12.32
CA MET A 1 6.82 4.41 11.65
C MET A 1 6.46 2.94 11.65
N ILE A 2 6.41 2.31 10.49
CA ILE A 2 6.14 0.87 10.37
C ILE A 2 7.46 0.12 10.55
N PRO A 3 7.51 -0.97 11.33
CA PRO A 3 8.72 -1.76 11.45
C PRO A 3 9.14 -2.33 10.08
N ILE A 4 10.36 -2.01 9.64
CA ILE A 4 10.92 -2.46 8.35
C ILE A 4 10.79 -3.97 8.20
N LYS A 5 10.98 -4.72 9.29
CA LYS A 5 10.86 -6.18 9.29
C LYS A 5 9.51 -6.64 8.78
N LYS A 6 8.40 -5.99 9.19
CA LYS A 6 7.05 -6.32 8.69
C LYS A 6 6.90 -6.07 7.18
N VAL A 7 7.52 -4.99 6.69
CA VAL A 7 7.49 -4.67 5.26
C VAL A 7 8.30 -5.68 4.45
N GLN A 8 9.47 -6.07 4.97
CA GLN A 8 10.29 -7.13 4.37
C GLN A 8 9.59 -8.49 4.36
N ASP A 9 8.83 -8.83 5.42
CA ASP A 9 8.03 -10.06 5.47
C ASP A 9 6.95 -10.07 4.38
N ILE A 10 6.32 -8.91 4.09
CA ILE A 10 5.35 -8.76 2.99
C ILE A 10 6.02 -9.01 1.64
N ILE A 11 7.19 -8.42 1.40
CA ILE A 11 7.94 -8.60 0.17
C ILE A 11 8.34 -10.08 0.00
N ALA A 12 8.89 -10.68 1.04
CA ALA A 12 9.27 -12.09 1.02
C ALA A 12 8.06 -13.02 0.77
N ARG A 13 6.92 -12.70 1.36
CA ARG A 13 5.67 -13.46 1.14
C ARG A 13 5.19 -13.37 -0.30
N HIS A 14 5.19 -12.17 -0.88
CA HIS A 14 4.85 -11.95 -2.29
C HIS A 14 5.78 -12.75 -3.22
N ASP A 15 7.10 -12.64 -3.03
CA ASP A 15 8.09 -13.33 -3.87
C ASP A 15 8.00 -14.87 -3.73
N ASN A 16 7.67 -15.38 -2.54
CA ASN A 16 7.42 -16.79 -2.34
C ASN A 16 6.15 -17.27 -3.05
N LEU A 17 5.06 -16.51 -2.97
CA LEU A 17 3.81 -16.81 -3.70
C LEU A 17 4.03 -16.81 -5.21
N GLU A 18 4.80 -15.87 -5.74
CA GLU A 18 5.16 -15.81 -7.15
C GLU A 18 5.89 -17.09 -7.60
N LYS A 19 6.89 -17.52 -6.83
CA LYS A 19 7.64 -18.77 -7.09
C LYS A 19 6.73 -19.99 -7.01
N GLU A 20 5.88 -20.08 -6.00
CA GLU A 20 4.96 -21.20 -5.84
C GLU A 20 3.95 -21.26 -6.99
N LEU A 21 3.33 -20.14 -7.37
CA LEU A 21 2.37 -20.04 -8.47
C LEU A 21 3.01 -20.36 -9.82
N SER A 22 4.28 -19.97 -10.03
CA SER A 22 5.01 -20.25 -11.28
C SER A 22 5.49 -21.70 -11.39
N SER A 23 5.65 -22.41 -10.27
CA SER A 23 6.12 -23.82 -10.26
C SER A 23 5.11 -24.83 -10.82
N GLY A 24 3.83 -24.45 -10.91
CA GLY A 24 2.75 -25.30 -11.45
C GLY A 24 2.40 -26.54 -10.62
N SER A 25 3.00 -26.72 -9.44
CA SER A 25 2.82 -27.90 -8.59
C SER A 25 1.79 -27.73 -7.47
N ILE A 26 0.88 -26.75 -7.59
CA ILE A 26 -0.10 -26.42 -6.56
C ILE A 26 -1.43 -27.11 -6.80
N ASP A 27 -2.02 -27.66 -5.72
CA ASP A 27 -3.38 -28.20 -5.73
C ASP A 27 -4.39 -27.11 -6.15
N THR A 28 -5.36 -27.47 -7.00
CA THR A 28 -6.34 -26.55 -7.60
C THR A 28 -7.10 -25.72 -6.56
N LYS A 29 -7.39 -26.31 -5.38
CA LYS A 29 -8.07 -25.60 -4.28
C LYS A 29 -7.18 -24.51 -3.65
N LEU A 30 -5.89 -24.81 -3.49
CA LEU A 30 -4.91 -23.89 -2.92
C LEU A 30 -4.49 -22.83 -3.95
N PHE A 31 -4.55 -23.14 -5.24
CA PHE A 31 -4.19 -22.19 -6.30
C PHE A 31 -5.08 -20.95 -6.28
N ALA A 32 -6.40 -21.10 -6.19
CA ALA A 32 -7.33 -19.96 -6.16
C ALA A 32 -7.07 -19.06 -4.93
N GLN A 33 -6.82 -19.66 -3.77
CA GLN A 33 -6.56 -18.92 -2.53
C GLN A 33 -5.22 -18.17 -2.59
N LYS A 34 -4.16 -18.84 -3.07
CA LYS A 34 -2.83 -18.22 -3.21
C LYS A 34 -2.81 -17.14 -4.31
N SER A 35 -3.55 -17.32 -5.40
CA SER A 35 -3.69 -16.30 -6.43
C SER A 35 -4.40 -15.06 -5.93
N LYS A 36 -5.45 -15.21 -5.10
CA LYS A 36 -6.13 -14.07 -4.45
C LYS A 36 -5.17 -13.34 -3.51
N GLU A 37 -4.42 -14.08 -2.69
CA GLU A 37 -3.41 -13.50 -1.79
C GLU A 37 -2.32 -12.75 -2.57
N TYR A 38 -1.77 -13.35 -3.63
CA TYR A 38 -0.78 -12.73 -4.50
C TYR A 38 -1.29 -11.44 -5.14
N SER A 39 -2.51 -11.44 -5.68
CA SER A 39 -3.14 -10.26 -6.26
C SER A 39 -3.34 -9.14 -5.23
N ASN A 40 -3.75 -9.49 -4.00
CA ASN A 40 -3.90 -8.51 -2.92
C ASN A 40 -2.55 -7.88 -2.53
N LEU A 41 -1.50 -8.69 -2.42
CA LEU A 41 -0.14 -8.20 -2.13
C LEU A 41 0.43 -7.40 -3.30
N GLY A 42 0.09 -7.74 -4.55
CA GLY A 42 0.51 -7.02 -5.76
C GLY A 42 0.16 -5.54 -5.74
N ASN A 43 -0.98 -5.18 -5.14
CA ASN A 43 -1.41 -3.78 -5.02
C ASN A 43 -0.50 -2.93 -4.13
N ILE A 44 0.22 -3.55 -3.19
CA ILE A 44 1.04 -2.82 -2.21
C ILE A 44 2.55 -3.07 -2.38
N ILE A 45 2.94 -4.08 -3.16
CA ILE A 45 4.34 -4.50 -3.25
C ILE A 45 5.28 -3.39 -3.71
N THR A 46 4.85 -2.56 -4.66
CA THR A 46 5.63 -1.42 -5.15
C THR A 46 5.90 -0.44 -4.02
N PHE A 47 4.86 -0.08 -3.26
CA PHE A 47 5.01 0.83 -2.11
C PHE A 47 5.86 0.22 -0.99
N ALA A 48 5.80 -1.10 -0.80
CA ALA A 48 6.61 -1.80 0.19
C ALA A 48 8.11 -1.78 -0.20
N ARG A 49 8.41 -2.02 -1.45
CA ARG A 49 9.80 -1.96 -1.98
C ARG A 49 10.34 -0.53 -1.92
N ASP A 50 9.54 0.46 -2.34
CA ASP A 50 9.92 1.87 -2.26
C ASP A 50 10.18 2.31 -0.82
N TYR A 51 9.34 1.88 0.14
CA TYR A 51 9.54 2.20 1.56
C TYR A 51 10.86 1.65 2.11
N VAL A 52 11.23 0.42 1.74
CA VAL A 52 12.53 -0.17 2.14
C VAL A 52 13.70 0.58 1.48
N ASN A 53 13.56 0.99 0.22
CA ASN A 53 14.58 1.78 -0.48
C ASN A 53 14.76 3.15 0.18
N PHE A 54 13.68 3.85 0.54
CA PHE A 54 13.76 5.13 1.25
C PHE A 54 14.50 5.03 2.58
N GLU A 55 14.28 3.95 3.32
CA GLU A 55 15.00 3.74 4.57
C GLU A 55 16.52 3.51 4.37
N ASN A 56 16.90 2.89 3.25
CA ASN A 56 18.31 2.72 2.91
C ASN A 56 18.91 4.06 2.43
N GLU A 57 18.25 4.75 1.51
CA GLU A 57 18.68 6.08 1.02
C GLU A 57 18.82 7.08 2.17
N LYS A 58 17.90 7.06 3.13
CA LYS A 58 17.96 7.91 4.32
C LYS A 58 19.22 7.64 5.16
N LYS A 59 19.57 6.37 5.36
CA LYS A 59 20.78 6.01 6.08
C LYS A 59 22.03 6.47 5.35
N ASP A 60 22.04 6.35 4.02
CA ASP A 60 23.16 6.77 3.19
C ASP A 60 23.33 8.30 3.25
N LEU A 61 22.22 9.06 3.13
CA LEU A 61 22.24 10.52 3.27
C LEU A 61 22.65 10.96 4.67
N GLU A 62 22.18 10.29 5.73
CA GLU A 62 22.60 10.58 7.10
C GLU A 62 24.09 10.29 7.34
N GLN A 63 24.68 9.33 6.63
CA GLN A 63 26.13 9.08 6.69
C GLN A 63 26.90 10.20 6.00
N ILE A 64 26.43 10.67 4.84
CA ILE A 64 27.04 11.80 4.12
C ILE A 64 27.03 13.07 4.99
N ILE A 65 25.92 13.35 5.68
CA ILE A 65 25.78 14.51 6.56
C ILE A 65 26.69 14.41 7.79
N LYS A 66 26.94 13.20 8.29
CA LYS A 66 27.83 12.97 9.45
C LYS A 66 29.30 13.05 9.11
N ASP A 67 29.66 12.89 7.86
CA ASP A 67 31.07 12.96 7.42
C ASP A 67 31.51 14.43 7.30
N LYS A 68 32.32 14.88 8.26
CA LYS A 68 32.84 16.25 8.33
C LYS A 68 33.82 16.63 7.22
N ASN A 69 34.23 15.67 6.40
CA ASN A 69 35.17 15.91 5.29
C ASN A 69 34.45 16.29 3.99
N ASN A 70 33.11 16.26 3.96
CA ASN A 70 32.35 16.61 2.79
C ASN A 70 32.26 18.14 2.58
N ASP A 71 32.22 18.57 1.32
CA ASP A 71 32.04 19.97 0.94
C ASP A 71 30.70 20.51 1.43
N ILE A 72 30.66 21.81 1.77
CA ILE A 72 29.46 22.49 2.26
C ILE A 72 28.31 22.33 1.26
N GLU A 73 28.58 22.44 -0.02
CA GLU A 73 27.60 22.30 -1.11
C GLU A 73 26.99 20.88 -1.14
N MET A 74 27.79 19.85 -0.88
CA MET A 74 27.35 18.47 -0.79
C MET A 74 26.48 18.21 0.45
N LEU A 75 26.78 18.86 1.57
CA LEU A 75 25.98 18.79 2.79
C LEU A 75 24.60 19.46 2.62
N GLU A 76 24.55 20.66 2.02
CA GLU A 76 23.30 21.35 1.75
C GLU A 76 22.39 20.56 0.78
N MET A 77 23.00 19.91 -0.21
CA MET A 77 22.27 19.07 -1.17
C MET A 77 21.72 17.81 -0.47
N ALA A 78 22.52 17.16 0.37
CA ALA A 78 22.09 15.99 1.13
C ALA A 78 20.97 16.30 2.14
N ASP A 79 21.02 17.47 2.80
CA ASP A 79 19.96 17.91 3.72
C ASP A 79 18.64 18.14 2.98
N LYS A 80 18.67 18.76 1.80
CA LYS A 80 17.49 18.98 0.97
C LYS A 80 16.88 17.68 0.47
N ASP A 81 17.73 16.78 -0.01
CA ASP A 81 17.28 15.45 -0.47
C ASP A 81 16.67 14.64 0.68
N LEU A 82 17.21 14.79 1.90
CA LEU A 82 16.67 14.15 3.09
C LEU A 82 15.27 14.68 3.47
N GLU A 83 15.02 15.98 3.31
CA GLU A 83 13.69 16.57 3.54
C GLU A 83 12.66 16.06 2.53
N ASP A 84 13.00 16.08 1.25
CA ASP A 84 12.15 15.55 0.17
C ASP A 84 11.85 14.07 0.34
N LEU A 85 12.85 13.31 0.79
CA LEU A 85 12.70 11.88 1.05
C LEU A 85 11.75 11.62 2.23
N LYS A 86 11.84 12.37 3.32
CA LYS A 86 10.95 12.25 4.49
C LYS A 86 9.49 12.53 4.14
N GLU A 87 9.23 13.48 3.25
CA GLU A 87 7.87 13.78 2.80
C GLU A 87 7.29 12.62 1.98
N LYS A 88 8.07 12.08 1.05
CA LYS A 88 7.70 10.89 0.28
C LYS A 88 7.48 9.68 1.17
N GLU A 89 8.40 9.39 2.11
CA GLU A 89 8.30 8.31 3.08
C GLU A 89 6.97 8.34 3.84
N LYS A 90 6.55 9.52 4.31
CA LYS A 90 5.29 9.69 5.04
C LYS A 90 4.06 9.29 4.22
N ASN A 91 4.06 9.63 2.92
CA ASN A 91 2.98 9.24 2.01
C ASN A 91 2.90 7.73 1.82
N TYR A 92 4.05 7.07 1.62
CA TYR A 92 4.12 5.61 1.47
C TYR A 92 3.78 4.90 2.79
N GLU A 93 4.24 5.43 3.92
CA GLU A 93 3.88 4.91 5.25
C GLU A 93 2.37 4.91 5.47
N ASN A 94 1.66 5.97 5.09
CA ASN A 94 0.21 6.05 5.22
C ASN A 94 -0.51 4.99 4.35
N LYS A 95 -0.06 4.78 3.12
CA LYS A 95 -0.60 3.75 2.22
C LYS A 95 -0.37 2.34 2.78
N LEU A 96 0.84 2.08 3.29
CA LEU A 96 1.18 0.81 3.93
C LEU A 96 0.38 0.57 5.21
N LYS A 97 0.17 1.60 6.04
CA LYS A 97 -0.68 1.49 7.25
C LYS A 97 -2.09 1.08 6.90
N LEU A 98 -2.67 1.71 5.87
CA LEU A 98 -4.03 1.42 5.41
C LEU A 98 -4.17 -0.04 4.94
N PHE A 99 -3.16 -0.55 4.25
CA PHE A 99 -3.13 -1.95 3.82
C PHE A 99 -2.95 -2.94 4.99
N LEU A 100 -2.17 -2.55 6.01
CA LEU A 100 -1.91 -3.37 7.19
C LEU A 100 -3.05 -3.38 8.22
N LEU A 101 -4.07 -2.53 8.03
CA LEU A 101 -5.28 -2.61 8.85
C LEU A 101 -5.94 -3.99 8.63
N PRO A 102 -6.38 -4.64 9.70
CA PRO A 102 -7.15 -5.87 9.56
C PRO A 102 -8.39 -5.57 8.72
N LYS A 103 -8.55 -6.32 7.62
CA LYS A 103 -9.78 -6.25 6.83
C LYS A 103 -10.91 -6.84 7.65
N ASP A 104 -12.05 -6.19 7.61
CA ASP A 104 -13.26 -6.76 8.18
C ASP A 104 -13.67 -7.99 7.35
N GLU A 105 -14.16 -9.04 8.02
CA GLU A 105 -14.66 -10.23 7.33
C GLU A 105 -15.84 -9.89 6.39
N ASP A 106 -16.50 -8.78 6.66
CA ASP A 106 -17.65 -8.29 5.87
C ASP A 106 -17.24 -7.50 4.63
N ASP A 107 -15.99 -7.03 4.52
CA ASP A 107 -15.50 -6.26 3.35
C ASP A 107 -15.55 -7.06 2.03
N ASP A 108 -15.40 -8.37 2.11
CA ASP A 108 -15.43 -9.27 0.94
C ASP A 108 -16.85 -9.83 0.66
N LYS A 109 -17.88 -9.47 1.45
CA LYS A 109 -19.26 -9.94 1.28
C LYS A 109 -20.03 -9.04 0.32
N ASN A 110 -21.01 -9.65 -0.37
CA ASN A 110 -21.93 -8.89 -1.19
C ASN A 110 -22.86 -8.03 -0.31
N ALA A 111 -22.95 -6.74 -0.63
CA ALA A 111 -23.88 -5.83 0.04
C ALA A 111 -25.13 -5.61 -0.80
N ILE A 112 -26.28 -5.60 -0.15
CA ILE A 112 -27.56 -5.20 -0.75
C ILE A 112 -27.81 -3.75 -0.32
N VAL A 113 -27.84 -2.85 -1.30
CA VAL A 113 -28.14 -1.44 -1.08
C VAL A 113 -29.59 -1.19 -1.49
N GLU A 114 -30.41 -0.71 -0.56
CA GLU A 114 -31.80 -0.34 -0.82
C GLU A 114 -31.96 1.17 -0.71
N ILE A 115 -32.42 1.80 -1.80
CA ILE A 115 -32.69 3.24 -1.86
C ILE A 115 -34.17 3.44 -2.00
N ARG A 116 -34.81 4.13 -1.02
CA ARG A 116 -36.23 4.41 -1.02
C ARG A 116 -36.51 5.91 -1.10
N ALA A 117 -37.42 6.28 -1.97
CA ALA A 117 -37.96 7.64 -1.98
C ALA A 117 -38.76 7.89 -0.68
N GLY A 118 -38.43 8.98 0.02
CA GLY A 118 -39.19 9.43 1.17
C GLY A 118 -40.51 10.14 0.75
N THR A 119 -41.03 11.03 1.59
CA THR A 119 -42.28 11.76 1.38
C THR A 119 -42.22 12.90 0.35
N GLY A 120 -41.20 12.93 -0.52
CA GLY A 120 -40.90 14.02 -1.46
C GLY A 120 -41.54 13.87 -2.87
N GLY A 121 -42.43 12.93 -3.10
CA GLY A 121 -43.12 12.76 -4.39
C GLY A 121 -42.16 12.45 -5.56
N LEU A 122 -42.44 13.03 -6.73
CA LEU A 122 -41.71 12.76 -7.97
C LEU A 122 -40.21 13.15 -7.88
N GLU A 123 -39.88 14.27 -7.24
CA GLU A 123 -38.50 14.76 -7.09
C GLU A 123 -37.66 13.80 -6.24
N ALA A 124 -38.24 13.27 -5.15
CA ALA A 124 -37.54 12.27 -4.33
C ALA A 124 -37.30 10.96 -5.10
N SER A 125 -38.22 10.58 -5.97
CA SER A 125 -38.07 9.40 -6.84
C SER A 125 -36.96 9.59 -7.89
N LEU A 126 -36.88 10.78 -8.49
CA LEU A 126 -35.80 11.13 -9.41
C LEU A 126 -34.44 11.13 -8.72
N PHE A 127 -34.37 11.70 -7.53
CA PHE A 127 -33.12 11.70 -6.73
C PHE A 127 -32.64 10.28 -6.34
N CYS A 128 -33.60 9.40 -5.97
CA CYS A 128 -33.29 7.99 -5.75
C CYS A 128 -32.74 7.30 -7.00
N SER A 129 -33.29 7.61 -8.18
CA SER A 129 -32.80 7.09 -9.46
C SER A 129 -31.38 7.57 -9.77
N ASP A 130 -31.07 8.83 -9.44
CA ASP A 130 -29.74 9.39 -9.67
C ASP A 130 -28.71 8.81 -8.70
N LEU A 131 -29.06 8.63 -7.42
CA LEU A 131 -28.22 7.93 -6.44
C LEU A 131 -27.93 6.47 -6.84
N PHE A 132 -28.90 5.81 -7.45
CA PHE A 132 -28.72 4.43 -7.92
C PHE A 132 -27.75 4.33 -9.11
N LYS A 133 -27.64 5.40 -9.92
CA LYS A 133 -26.73 5.46 -11.06
C LYS A 133 -25.29 5.84 -10.68
N MET A 134 -25.08 6.48 -9.54
CA MET A 134 -23.76 6.81 -9.00
C MET A 134 -23.01 5.58 -8.52
#